data_b166227da0b41b2653df534bbe4029e6
#
_entry.id   b166227da0b41b2653df534bbe4029e6
#
_cell.length_a   1.000
_cell.length_b   1.000
_cell.length_c   1.000
_cell.angle_alpha   90.00
_cell.angle_beta   90.00
_cell.angle_gamma   90.00
#
_symmetry.space_group_name_H-M   'P 1'
#
loop_
_entity.id
_entity.type
_entity.pdbx_description
1 polymer ?
#
loop_
_entity_poly.entity_id
_entity_poly.type
_entity_poly.pdbx_seq_one_letter_code
_entity_poly.pdbx_strand_id
1 'polypeptide(L)'
;VKSMDWALLNAVFGANLEACNNARGIGACWGVVTEKGRLIVMGRYPQAEHWRPVIATALMLGVVGLSCMPRFWNRWLGPIWVAMLVVYFILMKGGVLGLTAVDTDQWGGLPLTVMLTVVSMTMAFPLAIFVALGRRSNMPAIKTLCTLYVELIRGVPLITVLFMASFMLPLFMPEGVSVDVLIRVVIAITLFSAAYMAEVVRGGLQAI
;
A
#
# COMPACT_ATOMS: atom_id res chain seq x y z
N VAL A 1 -5.48 6.24 33.14
CA VAL A 1 -6.38 5.37 33.88
C VAL A 1 -7.75 5.39 33.20
N LYS A 2 -8.43 6.56 33.06
CA LYS A 2 -9.77 6.63 32.41
C LYS A 2 -9.86 6.04 30.98
N SER A 3 -8.80 6.13 30.19
CA SER A 3 -8.75 5.57 28.83
C SER A 3 -8.64 4.04 28.82
N MET A 4 -7.95 3.45 29.79
CA MET A 4 -7.90 2.00 29.96
C MET A 4 -9.21 1.43 30.49
N ASP A 5 -9.86 2.12 31.41
CA ASP A 5 -11.18 1.72 31.91
C ASP A 5 -12.21 1.69 30.77
N TRP A 6 -12.20 2.70 29.89
CA TRP A 6 -13.08 2.77 28.73
C TRP A 6 -12.77 1.65 27.71
N ALA A 7 -11.50 1.38 27.45
CA ALA A 7 -11.08 0.45 26.41
C ALA A 7 -11.16 -1.04 26.82
N LEU A 8 -11.01 -1.36 28.10
CA LEU A 8 -10.90 -2.73 28.60
C LEU A 8 -11.96 -3.11 29.63
N LEU A 9 -12.13 -2.33 30.71
CA LEU A 9 -13.01 -2.72 31.83
C LEU A 9 -14.49 -2.57 31.50
N ASN A 10 -14.86 -1.52 30.77
CA ASN A 10 -16.24 -1.25 30.35
C ASN A 10 -16.51 -1.68 28.90
N ALA A 11 -15.58 -2.44 28.30
CA ALA A 11 -15.68 -2.83 26.91
C ALA A 11 -16.63 -4.01 26.69
N VAL A 12 -17.39 -3.95 25.60
CA VAL A 12 -18.23 -5.04 25.12
C VAL A 12 -17.49 -5.80 24.02
N PHE A 13 -17.23 -7.09 24.26
CA PHE A 13 -16.51 -7.96 23.34
C PHE A 13 -17.45 -8.81 22.46
N GLY A 14 -18.72 -8.94 22.83
CA GLY A 14 -19.69 -9.71 22.06
C GLY A 14 -20.22 -8.95 20.84
N ALA A 15 -20.53 -9.68 19.76
CA ALA A 15 -21.12 -9.15 18.53
C ALA A 15 -22.64 -8.88 18.71
N ASN A 16 -23.03 -8.18 19.75
CA ASN A 16 -24.41 -7.81 20.03
C ASN A 16 -24.60 -6.31 19.89
N LEU A 17 -25.46 -5.90 18.93
CA LEU A 17 -25.70 -4.50 18.61
C LEU A 17 -26.35 -3.74 19.79
N GLU A 18 -27.25 -4.38 20.53
CA GLU A 18 -27.90 -3.77 21.71
C GLU A 18 -26.87 -3.50 22.82
N ALA A 19 -26.04 -4.48 23.13
CA ALA A 19 -24.99 -4.32 24.15
C ALA A 19 -23.99 -3.21 23.75
N CYS A 20 -23.64 -3.10 22.48
CA CYS A 20 -22.79 -2.02 21.96
C CYS A 20 -23.48 -0.64 22.03
N ASN A 21 -24.78 -0.57 21.73
CA ASN A 21 -25.52 0.69 21.85
C ASN A 21 -25.62 1.15 23.28
N ASN A 22 -25.84 0.22 24.22
CA ASN A 22 -25.94 0.53 25.67
C ASN A 22 -24.57 0.95 26.25
N ALA A 23 -23.46 0.45 25.70
CA ALA A 23 -22.11 0.83 26.10
C ALA A 23 -21.64 2.15 25.47
N ARG A 24 -22.41 2.77 24.58
CA ARG A 24 -22.05 4.00 23.89
C ARG A 24 -21.75 5.14 24.86
N GLY A 25 -20.54 5.66 24.87
CA GLY A 25 -20.07 6.71 25.78
C GLY A 25 -19.51 6.22 27.11
N ILE A 26 -19.74 4.95 27.48
CA ILE A 26 -19.28 4.34 28.74
C ILE A 26 -18.08 3.44 28.51
N GLY A 27 -18.10 2.66 27.41
CA GLY A 27 -17.04 1.72 27.06
C GLY A 27 -16.87 1.52 25.56
N ALA A 28 -15.77 0.87 25.18
CA ALA A 28 -15.49 0.52 23.80
C ALA A 28 -16.32 -0.71 23.35
N CYS A 29 -16.80 -0.71 22.11
CA CYS A 29 -17.43 -1.89 21.51
C CYS A 29 -16.44 -2.64 20.61
N TRP A 30 -15.79 -3.67 21.13
CA TRP A 30 -14.91 -4.57 20.39
C TRP A 30 -15.66 -5.62 19.56
N GLY A 31 -16.96 -5.78 19.77
CA GLY A 31 -17.82 -6.66 18.97
C GLY A 31 -17.76 -6.35 17.47
N VAL A 32 -17.44 -5.11 17.09
CA VAL A 32 -17.20 -4.74 15.68
C VAL A 32 -16.01 -5.47 15.08
N VAL A 33 -14.96 -5.74 15.86
CA VAL A 33 -13.77 -6.47 15.40
C VAL A 33 -14.10 -7.92 15.11
N THR A 34 -14.90 -8.58 15.96
CA THR A 34 -15.34 -9.95 15.75
C THR A 34 -16.26 -10.07 14.53
N GLU A 35 -17.18 -9.11 14.36
CA GLU A 35 -18.14 -9.07 13.24
C GLU A 35 -17.48 -8.69 11.91
N LYS A 36 -16.65 -7.65 11.93
CA LYS A 36 -16.05 -7.06 10.71
C LYS A 36 -14.56 -7.36 10.51
N GLY A 37 -13.93 -8.09 11.44
CA GLY A 37 -12.48 -8.38 11.41
C GLY A 37 -12.03 -9.00 10.09
N ARG A 38 -12.84 -9.88 9.54
CA ARG A 38 -12.57 -10.50 8.23
C ARG A 38 -12.61 -9.49 7.09
N LEU A 39 -13.58 -8.58 7.09
CA LEU A 39 -13.67 -7.52 6.10
C LEU A 39 -12.49 -6.54 6.19
N ILE A 40 -12.03 -6.25 7.40
CA ILE A 40 -10.88 -5.38 7.65
C ILE A 40 -9.59 -6.03 7.12
N VAL A 41 -9.40 -7.33 7.37
CA VAL A 41 -8.16 -8.05 7.00
C VAL A 41 -8.16 -8.46 5.54
N MET A 42 -9.26 -9.01 5.02
CA MET A 42 -9.34 -9.58 3.66
C MET A 42 -10.07 -8.70 2.64
N GLY A 43 -10.66 -7.58 3.09
CA GLY A 43 -11.46 -6.73 2.23
C GLY A 43 -12.70 -7.45 1.69
N ARG A 44 -13.03 -7.17 0.43
CA ARG A 44 -14.20 -7.73 -0.27
C ARG A 44 -13.91 -9.03 -1.01
N TYR A 45 -12.75 -9.63 -0.80
CA TYR A 45 -12.35 -10.87 -1.47
C TYR A 45 -13.34 -12.02 -1.19
N PRO A 46 -13.67 -12.87 -2.20
CA PRO A 46 -14.63 -13.97 -2.05
C PRO A 46 -14.27 -14.92 -0.90
N GLN A 47 -15.26 -15.30 -0.09
CA GLN A 47 -15.04 -16.07 1.14
C GLN A 47 -14.44 -17.46 0.89
N ALA A 48 -14.90 -18.13 -0.16
CA ALA A 48 -14.41 -19.46 -0.54
C ALA A 48 -12.92 -19.47 -0.90
N GLU A 49 -12.38 -18.32 -1.32
CA GLU A 49 -11.02 -18.19 -1.85
C GLU A 49 -10.07 -17.44 -0.89
N HIS A 50 -10.45 -17.21 0.38
CA HIS A 50 -9.64 -16.44 1.34
C HIS A 50 -8.26 -17.04 1.62
N TRP A 51 -8.07 -18.35 1.38
CA TRP A 51 -6.77 -18.98 1.51
C TRP A 51 -5.71 -18.40 0.57
N ARG A 52 -6.12 -17.92 -0.62
CA ARG A 52 -5.23 -17.33 -1.65
C ARG A 52 -4.57 -16.04 -1.19
N PRO A 53 -5.30 -14.98 -0.77
CA PRO A 53 -4.69 -13.76 -0.27
C PRO A 53 -3.89 -13.98 1.01
N VAL A 54 -4.26 -14.95 1.85
CA VAL A 54 -3.47 -15.30 3.05
C VAL A 54 -2.10 -15.83 2.65
N ILE A 55 -2.06 -16.84 1.76
CA ILE A 55 -0.80 -17.42 1.28
C ILE A 55 0.03 -16.36 0.55
N ALA A 56 -0.59 -15.60 -0.36
CA ALA A 56 0.10 -14.56 -1.12
C ALA A 56 0.75 -13.53 -0.19
N THR A 57 0.02 -13.07 0.83
CA THR A 57 0.54 -12.09 1.80
C THR A 57 1.63 -12.69 2.68
N ALA A 58 1.45 -13.93 3.16
CA ALA A 58 2.46 -14.62 3.98
C ALA A 58 3.77 -14.81 3.21
N LEU A 59 3.70 -15.22 1.94
CA LEU A 59 4.87 -15.36 1.07
C LEU A 59 5.55 -14.00 0.83
N MET A 60 4.78 -12.94 0.57
CA MET A 60 5.29 -11.59 0.37
C MET A 60 6.05 -11.11 1.62
N LEU A 61 5.44 -11.23 2.79
CA LEU A 61 6.08 -10.86 4.07
C LEU A 61 7.30 -11.74 4.36
N GLY A 62 7.26 -13.02 3.99
CA GLY A 62 8.41 -13.91 4.08
C GLY A 62 9.59 -13.43 3.25
N VAL A 63 9.37 -13.04 1.98
CA VAL A 63 10.44 -12.52 1.11
C VAL A 63 10.96 -11.16 1.61
N VAL A 64 10.08 -10.29 2.13
CA VAL A 64 10.51 -9.05 2.80
C VAL A 64 11.40 -9.37 4.00
N GLY A 65 10.98 -10.29 4.86
CA GLY A 65 11.77 -10.72 6.02
C GLY A 65 13.13 -11.33 5.64
N LEU A 66 13.18 -12.17 4.60
CA LEU A 66 14.44 -12.71 4.07
C LEU A 66 15.35 -11.59 3.53
N SER A 67 14.79 -10.58 2.88
CA SER A 67 15.54 -9.43 2.35
C SER A 67 16.14 -8.56 3.46
N CYS A 68 15.59 -8.60 4.68
CA CYS A 68 16.17 -7.91 5.83
C CYS A 68 17.39 -8.63 6.43
N MET A 69 17.64 -9.89 6.07
CA MET A 69 18.76 -10.67 6.60
C MET A 69 19.96 -10.60 5.63
N PRO A 70 21.12 -10.06 6.05
CA PRO A 70 22.32 -9.94 5.19
C PRO A 70 22.79 -11.27 4.60
N ARG A 71 22.54 -12.39 5.29
CA ARG A 71 22.90 -13.74 4.88
C ARG A 71 22.30 -14.15 3.52
N PHE A 72 21.11 -13.59 3.18
CA PHE A 72 20.38 -13.91 1.94
C PHE A 72 20.65 -12.91 0.81
N TRP A 73 21.51 -11.93 1.02
CA TRP A 73 21.90 -10.96 -0.01
C TRP A 73 22.81 -11.63 -1.06
N ASN A 74 22.17 -12.32 -1.98
CA ASN A 74 22.83 -13.00 -3.07
C ASN A 74 22.22 -12.52 -4.41
N ARG A 75 22.93 -12.78 -5.51
CA ARG A 75 22.46 -12.51 -6.88
C ARG A 75 21.07 -13.06 -7.20
N TRP A 76 20.61 -14.05 -6.43
CA TRP A 76 19.29 -14.67 -6.59
C TRP A 76 18.15 -13.87 -5.95
N LEU A 77 18.43 -12.85 -5.17
CA LEU A 77 17.39 -12.06 -4.49
C LEU A 77 16.48 -11.33 -5.48
N GLY A 78 17.05 -10.74 -6.56
CA GLY A 78 16.27 -10.09 -7.60
C GLY A 78 15.31 -11.05 -8.32
N PRO A 79 15.78 -12.18 -8.87
CA PRO A 79 14.88 -13.19 -9.43
C PRO A 79 13.82 -13.71 -8.47
N ILE A 80 14.14 -13.87 -7.18
CA ILE A 80 13.16 -14.29 -6.16
C ILE A 80 12.05 -13.24 -6.02
N TRP A 81 12.38 -11.95 -6.01
CA TRP A 81 11.39 -10.87 -5.95
C TRP A 81 10.47 -10.87 -7.18
N VAL A 82 11.02 -11.03 -8.37
CA VAL A 82 10.23 -11.11 -9.61
C VAL A 82 9.30 -12.32 -9.58
N ALA A 83 9.83 -13.49 -9.23
CA ALA A 83 9.02 -14.72 -9.12
C ALA A 83 7.91 -14.56 -8.08
N MET A 84 8.22 -13.94 -6.93
CA MET A 84 7.26 -13.68 -5.86
C MET A 84 6.13 -12.77 -6.34
N LEU A 85 6.43 -11.68 -7.05
CA LEU A 85 5.42 -10.78 -7.60
C LEU A 85 4.52 -11.50 -8.60
N VAL A 86 5.10 -12.31 -9.50
CA VAL A 86 4.32 -13.12 -10.44
C VAL A 86 3.39 -14.09 -9.72
N VAL A 87 3.89 -14.83 -8.74
CA VAL A 87 3.09 -15.75 -7.92
C VAL A 87 1.99 -14.99 -7.17
N TYR A 88 2.31 -13.84 -6.62
CA TYR A 88 1.34 -12.98 -5.93
C TYR A 88 0.17 -12.60 -6.85
N PHE A 89 0.47 -12.09 -8.05
CA PHE A 89 -0.56 -11.71 -9.01
C PHE A 89 -1.38 -12.91 -9.50
N ILE A 90 -0.76 -14.06 -9.73
CA ILE A 90 -1.46 -15.30 -10.10
C ILE A 90 -2.42 -15.74 -9.00
N LEU A 91 -1.98 -15.73 -7.74
CA LEU A 91 -2.82 -16.10 -6.61
C LEU A 91 -3.98 -15.12 -6.40
N MET A 92 -3.72 -13.82 -6.51
CA MET A 92 -4.74 -12.80 -6.26
C MET A 92 -5.76 -12.69 -7.40
N LYS A 93 -5.33 -12.69 -8.65
CA LYS A 93 -6.21 -12.54 -9.81
C LYS A 93 -6.89 -13.87 -10.19
N GLY A 94 -6.18 -14.99 -10.06
CA GLY A 94 -6.66 -16.28 -10.56
C GLY A 94 -6.75 -16.32 -12.08
N GLY A 95 -7.73 -17.07 -12.60
CA GLY A 95 -7.95 -17.24 -14.03
C GLY A 95 -6.95 -18.19 -14.71
N VAL A 96 -5.96 -18.70 -13.97
CA VAL A 96 -4.93 -19.65 -14.42
C VAL A 96 -4.95 -20.85 -13.48
N LEU A 97 -4.55 -22.02 -13.97
CA LEU A 97 -4.47 -23.27 -13.19
C LEU A 97 -5.79 -23.71 -12.54
N GLY A 98 -6.92 -23.41 -13.15
CA GLY A 98 -8.25 -23.77 -12.61
C GLY A 98 -8.73 -22.91 -11.44
N LEU A 99 -8.02 -21.82 -11.13
CA LEU A 99 -8.44 -20.85 -10.11
C LEU A 99 -9.52 -19.92 -10.65
N THR A 100 -10.53 -19.63 -9.85
CA THR A 100 -11.56 -18.64 -10.21
C THR A 100 -10.94 -17.27 -10.40
N ALA A 101 -11.33 -16.55 -11.46
CA ALA A 101 -10.86 -15.19 -11.67
C ALA A 101 -11.53 -14.25 -10.66
N VAL A 102 -10.74 -13.39 -10.03
CA VAL A 102 -11.20 -12.37 -9.08
C VAL A 102 -10.75 -11.01 -9.59
N ASP A 103 -11.72 -10.12 -9.81
CA ASP A 103 -11.43 -8.78 -10.30
C ASP A 103 -10.70 -7.92 -9.26
N THR A 104 -9.89 -6.99 -9.74
CA THR A 104 -9.08 -6.09 -8.90
C THR A 104 -9.94 -5.21 -7.98
N ASP A 105 -11.18 -4.95 -8.34
CA ASP A 105 -12.14 -4.19 -7.53
C ASP A 105 -12.57 -4.90 -6.23
N GLN A 106 -12.37 -6.22 -6.17
CA GLN A 106 -12.65 -7.02 -4.99
C GLN A 106 -11.42 -7.17 -4.08
N TRP A 107 -10.25 -6.73 -4.54
CA TRP A 107 -9.05 -6.76 -3.74
C TRP A 107 -9.11 -5.70 -2.64
N GLY A 108 -8.68 -6.06 -1.44
CA GLY A 108 -8.75 -5.12 -0.32
C GLY A 108 -8.02 -5.65 0.91
N GLY A 109 -8.13 -4.88 1.98
CA GLY A 109 -7.55 -5.24 3.26
C GLY A 109 -6.03 -5.31 3.26
N LEU A 110 -5.50 -6.17 4.13
CA LEU A 110 -4.07 -6.33 4.35
C LEU A 110 -3.31 -6.82 3.09
N PRO A 111 -3.80 -7.77 2.30
CA PRO A 111 -3.11 -8.21 1.07
C PRO A 111 -2.86 -7.05 0.11
N LEU A 112 -3.89 -6.27 -0.20
CA LEU A 112 -3.75 -5.12 -1.10
C LEU A 112 -2.78 -4.08 -0.54
N THR A 113 -2.85 -3.79 0.76
CA THR A 113 -1.98 -2.80 1.40
C THR A 113 -0.51 -3.21 1.34
N VAL A 114 -0.20 -4.48 1.63
CA VAL A 114 1.18 -5.00 1.55
C VAL A 114 1.70 -4.93 0.13
N MET A 115 0.89 -5.35 -0.85
CA MET A 115 1.26 -5.30 -2.27
C MET A 115 1.52 -3.87 -2.74
N LEU A 116 0.61 -2.94 -2.45
CA LEU A 116 0.78 -1.53 -2.82
C LEU A 116 2.06 -0.95 -2.21
N THR A 117 2.33 -1.24 -0.94
CA THR A 117 3.53 -0.75 -0.25
C THR A 117 4.80 -1.29 -0.91
N VAL A 118 4.87 -2.60 -1.12
CA VAL A 118 6.07 -3.24 -1.69
C VAL A 118 6.34 -2.74 -3.10
N VAL A 119 5.32 -2.76 -3.97
CA VAL A 119 5.48 -2.37 -5.38
C VAL A 119 5.82 -0.88 -5.49
N SER A 120 5.05 -0.03 -4.79
CA SER A 120 5.26 1.42 -4.88
C SER A 120 6.59 1.86 -4.31
N MET A 121 7.05 1.29 -3.18
CA MET A 121 8.36 1.61 -2.59
C MET A 121 9.52 1.14 -3.46
N THR A 122 9.40 -0.06 -4.06
CA THR A 122 10.42 -0.58 -4.98
C THR A 122 10.57 0.32 -6.21
N MET A 123 9.46 0.81 -6.76
CA MET A 123 9.49 1.75 -7.90
C MET A 123 9.90 3.17 -7.49
N ALA A 124 9.52 3.61 -6.28
CA ALA A 124 9.86 4.93 -5.78
C ALA A 124 11.37 5.11 -5.53
N PHE A 125 12.07 4.06 -5.12
CA PHE A 125 13.48 4.13 -4.78
C PHE A 125 14.37 4.59 -5.95
N PRO A 126 14.37 3.97 -7.14
CA PRO A 126 15.15 4.43 -8.28
C PRO A 126 14.73 5.84 -8.72
N LEU A 127 13.42 6.13 -8.74
CA LEU A 127 12.91 7.45 -9.08
C LEU A 127 13.42 8.52 -8.10
N ALA A 128 13.45 8.22 -6.81
CA ALA A 128 13.97 9.11 -5.78
C ALA A 128 15.45 9.45 -5.98
N ILE A 129 16.27 8.45 -6.39
CA ILE A 129 17.68 8.68 -6.70
C ILE A 129 17.82 9.64 -7.89
N PHE A 130 17.08 9.41 -8.98
CA PHE A 130 17.10 10.29 -10.14
C PHE A 130 16.68 11.73 -9.78
N VAL A 131 15.63 11.90 -9.01
CA VAL A 131 15.15 13.21 -8.56
C VAL A 131 16.18 13.89 -7.64
N ALA A 132 16.78 13.16 -6.70
CA ALA A 132 17.79 13.69 -5.80
C ALA A 132 19.05 14.18 -6.56
N LEU A 133 19.52 13.39 -7.54
CA LEU A 133 20.62 13.76 -8.42
C LEU A 133 20.26 14.96 -9.32
N GLY A 134 19.02 14.99 -9.84
CA GLY A 134 18.52 16.11 -10.65
C GLY A 134 18.53 17.43 -9.88
N ARG A 135 18.19 17.42 -8.58
CA ARG A 135 18.27 18.60 -7.70
C ARG A 135 19.71 19.09 -7.46
N ARG A 136 20.73 18.26 -7.65
CA ARG A 136 22.16 18.62 -7.57
C ARG A 136 22.77 18.96 -8.91
N SER A 137 22.01 18.84 -10.01
CA SER A 137 22.50 19.12 -11.36
C SER A 137 22.89 20.58 -11.52
N ASN A 138 23.93 20.82 -12.33
CA ASN A 138 24.35 22.15 -12.76
C ASN A 138 23.41 22.75 -13.83
N MET A 139 22.47 21.95 -14.36
CA MET A 139 21.49 22.39 -15.35
C MET A 139 20.30 23.05 -14.64
N PRO A 140 20.05 24.37 -14.81
CA PRO A 140 19.03 25.09 -14.05
C PRO A 140 17.62 24.55 -14.30
N ALA A 141 17.31 24.14 -15.53
CA ALA A 141 16.00 23.58 -15.87
C ALA A 141 15.69 22.28 -15.09
N ILE A 142 16.64 21.32 -15.09
CA ILE A 142 16.46 20.03 -14.39
C ILE A 142 16.37 20.26 -12.89
N LYS A 143 17.24 21.11 -12.35
CA LYS A 143 17.23 21.45 -10.92
C LYS A 143 15.88 22.05 -10.50
N THR A 144 15.37 23.00 -11.27
CA THR A 144 14.10 23.66 -10.97
C THR A 144 12.93 22.68 -11.03
N LEU A 145 12.85 21.86 -12.08
CA LEU A 145 11.78 20.86 -12.23
C LEU A 145 11.77 19.84 -11.09
N CYS A 146 12.94 19.28 -10.75
CA CYS A 146 13.04 18.31 -9.65
C CYS A 146 12.72 18.96 -8.29
N THR A 147 13.12 20.21 -8.07
CA THR A 147 12.81 20.93 -6.84
C THR A 147 11.31 21.19 -6.75
N LEU A 148 10.72 21.74 -7.81
CA LEU A 148 9.28 22.03 -7.87
C LEU A 148 8.44 20.77 -7.62
N TYR A 149 8.80 19.65 -8.26
CA TYR A 149 8.14 18.35 -8.04
C TYR A 149 8.15 17.96 -6.57
N VAL A 150 9.31 17.97 -5.91
CA VAL A 150 9.44 17.55 -4.51
C VAL A 150 8.67 18.49 -3.58
N GLU A 151 8.79 19.79 -3.76
CA GLU A 151 8.11 20.80 -2.94
C GLU A 151 6.58 20.69 -3.07
N LEU A 152 6.09 20.55 -4.30
CA LEU A 152 4.66 20.45 -4.60
C LEU A 152 4.06 19.18 -4.01
N ILE A 153 4.68 18.03 -4.25
CA ILE A 153 4.15 16.74 -3.76
C ILE A 153 4.20 16.65 -2.24
N ARG A 154 5.24 17.20 -1.60
CA ARG A 154 5.34 17.20 -0.14
C ARG A 154 4.40 18.21 0.52
N GLY A 155 3.96 19.23 -0.20
CA GLY A 155 2.97 20.21 0.27
C GLY A 155 1.53 19.70 0.26
N VAL A 156 1.25 18.56 -0.43
CA VAL A 156 -0.10 18.02 -0.59
C VAL A 156 -0.28 16.74 0.25
N PRO A 157 -1.39 16.57 0.99
CA PRO A 157 -1.68 15.31 1.69
C PRO A 157 -1.81 14.14 0.71
N LEU A 158 -1.33 12.94 1.10
CA LEU A 158 -1.43 11.72 0.27
C LEU A 158 -2.87 11.43 -0.18
N ILE A 159 -3.84 11.66 0.70
CA ILE A 159 -5.25 11.38 0.37
C ILE A 159 -5.74 12.21 -0.82
N THR A 160 -5.29 13.45 -0.95
CA THR A 160 -5.64 14.32 -2.09
C THR A 160 -5.03 13.78 -3.38
N VAL A 161 -3.77 13.33 -3.34
CA VAL A 161 -3.08 12.73 -4.50
C VAL A 161 -3.80 11.46 -4.94
N LEU A 162 -4.21 10.61 -4.00
CA LEU A 162 -4.96 9.38 -4.30
C LEU A 162 -6.34 9.68 -4.89
N PHE A 163 -7.02 10.70 -4.36
CA PHE A 163 -8.31 11.13 -4.88
C PHE A 163 -8.19 11.65 -6.31
N MET A 164 -7.19 12.48 -6.60
CA MET A 164 -6.91 12.96 -7.93
C MET A 164 -6.59 11.82 -8.90
N ALA A 165 -5.76 10.87 -8.50
CA ALA A 165 -5.40 9.73 -9.33
C ALA A 165 -6.61 8.79 -9.59
N SER A 166 -7.47 8.60 -8.60
CA SER A 166 -8.59 7.67 -8.70
C SER A 166 -9.78 8.24 -9.48
N PHE A 167 -10.12 9.51 -9.24
CA PHE A 167 -11.36 10.12 -9.77
C PHE A 167 -11.11 11.15 -10.86
N MET A 168 -10.09 12.00 -10.74
CA MET A 168 -9.88 13.07 -11.72
C MET A 168 -9.10 12.60 -12.95
N LEU A 169 -8.11 11.72 -12.79
CA LEU A 169 -7.28 11.26 -13.91
C LEU A 169 -8.10 10.60 -15.03
N PRO A 170 -9.14 9.78 -14.78
CA PRO A 170 -10.00 9.24 -15.83
C PRO A 170 -10.73 10.30 -16.66
N LEU A 171 -11.05 11.46 -16.07
CA LEU A 171 -11.74 12.55 -16.77
C LEU A 171 -10.87 13.20 -17.85
N PHE A 172 -9.55 13.09 -17.74
CA PHE A 172 -8.59 13.61 -18.71
C PHE A 172 -8.17 12.57 -19.76
N MET A 173 -8.65 11.33 -19.63
CA MET A 173 -8.33 10.28 -20.59
C MET A 173 -9.26 10.34 -21.83
N PRO A 174 -8.75 9.97 -23.01
CA PRO A 174 -9.55 9.85 -24.23
C PRO A 174 -10.66 8.81 -24.03
N GLU A 175 -11.76 8.98 -24.75
CA GLU A 175 -12.87 8.02 -24.77
C GLU A 175 -12.37 6.62 -25.17
N GLY A 176 -12.80 5.59 -24.43
CA GLY A 176 -12.41 4.20 -24.64
C GLY A 176 -11.13 3.74 -23.95
N VAL A 177 -10.36 4.63 -23.31
CA VAL A 177 -9.17 4.27 -22.53
C VAL A 177 -9.51 4.28 -21.03
N SER A 178 -9.63 3.08 -20.44
CA SER A 178 -9.80 2.94 -18.98
C SER A 178 -8.57 2.28 -18.38
N VAL A 179 -7.84 3.00 -17.52
CA VAL A 179 -6.74 2.43 -16.72
C VAL A 179 -7.32 1.92 -15.42
N ASP A 180 -6.94 0.68 -15.05
CA ASP A 180 -7.35 0.07 -13.79
C ASP A 180 -7.03 0.98 -12.59
N VAL A 181 -7.95 1.05 -11.63
CA VAL A 181 -7.82 1.87 -10.41
C VAL A 181 -6.54 1.53 -9.65
N LEU A 182 -6.21 0.23 -9.59
CA LEU A 182 -5.02 -0.27 -8.89
C LEU A 182 -3.73 0.32 -9.49
N ILE A 183 -3.63 0.35 -10.82
CA ILE A 183 -2.45 0.92 -11.51
C ILE A 183 -2.34 2.42 -11.21
N ARG A 184 -3.45 3.15 -11.26
CA ARG A 184 -3.48 4.59 -10.96
C ARG A 184 -3.02 4.87 -9.53
N VAL A 185 -3.49 4.07 -8.56
CA VAL A 185 -3.11 4.18 -7.16
C VAL A 185 -1.62 3.84 -6.95
N VAL A 186 -1.10 2.78 -7.58
CA VAL A 186 0.33 2.44 -7.54
C VAL A 186 1.19 3.59 -8.05
N ILE A 187 0.84 4.18 -9.19
CA ILE A 187 1.57 5.33 -9.75
C ILE A 187 1.54 6.52 -8.77
N ALA A 188 0.37 6.84 -8.21
CA ALA A 188 0.21 7.94 -7.28
C ALA A 188 1.06 7.77 -6.01
N ILE A 189 1.01 6.58 -5.39
CA ILE A 189 1.82 6.27 -4.20
C ILE A 189 3.32 6.27 -4.55
N THR A 190 3.69 5.75 -5.71
CA THR A 190 5.09 5.75 -6.19
C THR A 190 5.63 7.18 -6.31
N LEU A 191 4.91 8.06 -6.99
CA LEU A 191 5.29 9.46 -7.14
C LEU A 191 5.34 10.18 -5.78
N PHE A 192 4.36 9.96 -4.93
CA PHE A 192 4.34 10.54 -3.60
C PHE A 192 5.55 10.09 -2.75
N SER A 193 5.78 8.78 -2.68
CA SER A 193 6.89 8.22 -1.90
C SER A 193 8.25 8.62 -2.46
N ALA A 194 8.40 8.71 -3.78
CA ALA A 194 9.65 9.13 -4.43
C ALA A 194 10.04 10.56 -4.02
N ALA A 195 9.09 11.47 -3.87
CA ALA A 195 9.37 12.83 -3.44
C ALA A 195 9.95 12.89 -2.01
N TYR A 196 9.39 12.10 -1.08
CA TYR A 196 9.92 12.01 0.28
C TYR A 196 11.27 11.30 0.34
N MET A 197 11.43 10.18 -0.38
CA MET A 197 12.69 9.44 -0.44
C MET A 197 13.80 10.26 -1.11
N ALA A 198 13.49 11.08 -2.12
CA ALA A 198 14.45 11.97 -2.77
C ALA A 198 15.07 12.98 -1.79
N GLU A 199 14.30 13.45 -0.81
CA GLU A 199 14.82 14.34 0.23
C GLU A 199 15.75 13.59 1.19
N VAL A 200 15.41 12.37 1.58
CA VAL A 200 16.28 11.51 2.41
C VAL A 200 17.59 11.20 1.71
N VAL A 201 17.52 10.80 0.42
CA VAL A 201 18.71 10.54 -0.40
C VAL A 201 19.57 11.80 -0.54
N ARG A 202 18.95 12.96 -0.79
CA ARG A 202 19.67 14.25 -0.87
C ARG A 202 20.40 14.57 0.43
N GLY A 203 19.71 14.39 1.58
CA GLY A 203 20.32 14.58 2.90
C GLY A 203 21.52 13.66 3.14
N GLY A 204 21.39 12.38 2.81
CA GLY A 204 22.49 11.42 2.88
C GLY A 204 23.68 11.78 2.00
N LEU A 205 23.44 12.27 0.77
CA LEU A 205 24.48 12.73 -0.15
C LEU A 205 25.18 14.03 0.30
N GLN A 206 24.61 14.77 1.21
CA GLN A 206 25.22 15.98 1.79
C GLN A 206 26.08 15.68 3.03
N ALA A 207 25.86 14.52 3.64
CA ALA A 207 26.60 14.09 4.84
C ALA A 207 27.93 13.39 4.51
N ILE A 208 28.19 13.08 3.22
CA ILE A 208 29.45 12.51 2.70
C ILE A 208 30.29 13.60 2.12
#